data_c21585451efdc34f0f17d16f6d81a9fa
#
_entry.id   c21585451efdc34f0f17d16f6d81a9fa
#
_cell.length_a   1.000
_cell.length_b   1.000
_cell.length_c   1.000
_cell.angle_alpha   90.00
_cell.angle_beta   90.00
_cell.angle_gamma   90.00
#
_symmetry.space_group_name_H-M   'P 1'
#
loop_
_entity.id
_entity.type
_entity.pdbx_description
1 polymer ?
#
loop_
_entity_poly.entity_id
_entity_poly.type
_entity_poly.pdbx_seq_one_letter_code
_entity_poly.pdbx_strand_id
1 'polypeptide(L)'
;MTDKVLMDRVDRFINILNQARDLGLTVADADAGQLTLCLPYSEKIIGNPETGVIHGGAITTLMDTTSGSVMICALDEFELCPTLDLRVDYMRTAEPRTAT
;
A
#
# COMPACT_ATOMS: atom_id res chain seq x y z
N MET A 1 -8.37 -7.82 -14.96
CA MET A 1 -8.45 -6.68 -15.92
C MET A 1 -8.53 -5.38 -15.15
N THR A 2 -7.78 -4.37 -15.55
CA THR A 2 -7.74 -3.08 -14.84
C THR A 2 -9.02 -2.28 -15.08
N ASP A 3 -9.60 -1.76 -13.99
CA ASP A 3 -10.72 -0.81 -14.05
C ASP A 3 -10.19 0.59 -13.76
N LYS A 4 -10.18 1.42 -14.77
CA LYS A 4 -9.61 2.79 -14.67
C LYS A 4 -10.39 3.70 -13.71
N VAL A 5 -11.69 3.50 -13.58
CA VAL A 5 -12.51 4.27 -12.63
C VAL A 5 -12.11 3.93 -11.19
N LEU A 6 -11.95 2.63 -10.90
CA LEU A 6 -11.50 2.18 -9.59
C LEU A 6 -10.06 2.62 -9.30
N MET A 7 -9.16 2.53 -10.29
CA MET A 7 -7.79 3.02 -10.12
C MET A 7 -7.76 4.48 -9.74
N ASP A 8 -8.55 5.31 -10.41
CA ASP A 8 -8.61 6.74 -10.14
C ASP A 8 -9.16 7.03 -8.74
N ARG A 9 -10.19 6.30 -8.32
CA ARG A 9 -10.76 6.45 -6.97
C ARG A 9 -9.75 6.08 -5.89
N VAL A 10 -9.06 4.96 -6.04
CA VAL A 10 -8.05 4.53 -5.07
C VAL A 10 -6.89 5.51 -5.07
N ASP A 11 -6.44 5.95 -6.23
CA ASP A 11 -5.33 6.90 -6.34
C ASP A 11 -5.64 8.20 -5.60
N ARG A 12 -6.85 8.74 -5.79
CA ARG A 12 -7.27 9.95 -5.06
C ARG A 12 -7.29 9.71 -3.55
N PHE A 13 -7.78 8.55 -3.12
CA PHE A 13 -7.87 8.24 -1.71
C PHE A 13 -6.49 8.13 -1.06
N ILE A 14 -5.56 7.38 -1.64
CA ILE A 14 -4.23 7.20 -1.04
C ILE A 14 -3.43 8.49 -1.05
N ASN A 15 -3.70 9.41 -1.99
CA ASN A 15 -2.99 10.69 -2.05
C ASN A 15 -3.43 11.69 -0.98
N ILE A 16 -4.56 11.48 -0.33
CA ILE A 16 -4.95 12.30 0.84
C ILE A 16 -4.48 11.69 2.16
N LEU A 17 -3.97 10.48 2.14
CA LEU A 17 -3.38 9.84 3.33
C LEU A 17 -1.91 10.26 3.42
N ASN A 18 -1.58 11.02 4.44
CA ASN A 18 -0.24 11.59 4.60
C ASN A 18 0.85 10.50 4.57
N GLN A 19 0.64 9.41 5.29
CA GLN A 19 1.60 8.31 5.37
C GLN A 19 1.83 7.66 4.00
N ALA A 20 0.76 7.36 3.28
CA ALA A 20 0.83 6.73 1.96
C ALA A 20 1.53 7.65 0.95
N ARG A 21 1.18 8.93 0.98
CA ARG A 21 1.78 9.92 0.08
C ARG A 21 3.27 10.11 0.38
N ASP A 22 3.64 10.19 1.66
CA ASP A 22 5.04 10.41 2.06
C ASP A 22 5.93 9.23 1.68
N LEU A 23 5.42 8.01 1.72
CA LEU A 23 6.16 6.83 1.30
C LEU A 23 6.10 6.60 -0.21
N GLY A 24 5.29 7.37 -0.93
CA GLY A 24 5.19 7.30 -2.38
C GLY A 24 4.37 6.13 -2.91
N LEU A 25 3.39 5.63 -2.14
CA LEU A 25 2.54 4.53 -2.59
C LEU A 25 1.80 4.91 -3.88
N THR A 26 1.75 3.96 -4.81
CA THR A 26 1.04 4.12 -6.08
C THR A 26 0.12 2.93 -6.32
N VAL A 27 -0.90 3.14 -7.17
CA VAL A 27 -1.81 2.07 -7.58
C VAL A 27 -1.21 1.39 -8.80
N ALA A 28 -0.90 0.10 -8.68
CA ALA A 28 -0.41 -0.71 -9.81
C ALA A 28 -1.57 -1.30 -10.60
N ASP A 29 -2.62 -1.74 -9.92
CA ASP A 29 -3.80 -2.31 -10.57
C ASP A 29 -5.00 -2.24 -9.64
N ALA A 30 -6.19 -2.09 -10.21
CA ALA A 30 -7.46 -2.12 -9.48
C ALA A 30 -8.54 -2.73 -10.37
N ASP A 31 -9.36 -3.59 -9.77
CA ASP A 31 -10.50 -4.22 -10.42
C ASP A 31 -11.52 -4.56 -9.33
N ALA A 32 -12.68 -5.07 -9.72
CA ALA A 32 -13.73 -5.42 -8.76
C ALA A 32 -13.21 -6.39 -7.70
N GLY A 33 -13.20 -5.95 -6.45
CA GLY A 33 -12.76 -6.76 -5.32
C GLY A 33 -11.26 -7.06 -5.28
N GLN A 34 -10.44 -6.39 -6.10
CA GLN A 34 -9.00 -6.63 -6.17
C GLN A 34 -8.23 -5.31 -6.24
N LEU A 35 -7.09 -5.26 -5.55
CA LEU A 35 -6.24 -4.07 -5.56
C LEU A 35 -4.78 -4.46 -5.39
N THR A 36 -3.92 -3.87 -6.21
CA THR A 36 -2.48 -3.97 -6.06
C THR A 36 -1.89 -2.58 -5.89
N LEU A 37 -1.23 -2.34 -4.76
CA LEU A 37 -0.46 -1.14 -4.52
C LEU A 37 1.03 -1.44 -4.63
N CYS A 38 1.79 -0.40 -4.92
CA CYS A 38 3.23 -0.47 -5.06
C CYS A 38 3.89 0.49 -4.08
N LEU A 39 4.92 0.01 -3.40
CA LEU A 39 5.80 0.83 -2.56
C LEU A 39 7.13 0.97 -3.29
N PRO A 40 7.37 2.12 -3.96
CA PRO A 40 8.63 2.32 -4.67
C PRO A 40 9.81 2.36 -3.71
N TYR A 41 10.91 1.73 -4.10
CA TYR A 41 12.12 1.75 -3.29
C TYR A 41 12.72 3.16 -3.27
N SER A 42 13.00 3.67 -2.08
CA SER A 42 13.63 4.98 -1.89
C SER A 42 14.33 5.02 -0.54
N GLU A 43 15.11 6.06 -0.30
CA GLU A 43 15.77 6.26 0.99
C GLU A 43 14.78 6.36 2.15
N LYS A 44 13.57 6.81 1.89
CA LYS A 44 12.53 6.98 2.92
C LYS A 44 12.09 5.68 3.58
N ILE A 45 12.29 4.55 2.92
CA ILE A 45 11.83 3.25 3.41
C ILE A 45 12.97 2.34 3.88
N ILE A 46 14.20 2.81 3.84
CA ILE A 46 15.36 2.02 4.27
C ILE A 46 15.37 1.88 5.78
N GLY A 47 15.42 0.64 6.26
CA GLY A 47 15.53 0.33 7.69
C GLY A 47 16.97 0.21 8.16
N ASN A 48 17.85 -0.34 7.31
CA ASN A 48 19.27 -0.49 7.62
C ASN A 48 20.09 0.17 6.50
N PRO A 49 20.72 1.34 6.78
CA PRO A 49 21.47 2.05 5.75
C PRO A 49 22.69 1.29 5.20
N GLU A 50 23.22 0.33 5.95
CA GLU A 50 24.37 -0.47 5.49
C GLU A 50 23.97 -1.52 4.44
N THR A 51 22.77 -2.11 4.57
CA THR A 51 22.30 -3.18 3.67
C THR A 51 21.26 -2.69 2.69
N GLY A 52 20.58 -1.57 3.00
CA GLY A 52 19.52 -1.04 2.17
C GLY A 52 18.19 -1.78 2.28
N VAL A 53 18.05 -2.74 3.20
CA VAL A 53 16.79 -3.49 3.37
C VAL A 53 15.67 -2.57 3.80
N ILE A 54 14.45 -2.90 3.39
CA ILE A 54 13.27 -2.09 3.66
C ILE A 54 12.90 -2.18 5.15
N HIS A 55 12.58 -1.03 5.75
CA HIS A 55 12.05 -0.96 7.11
C HIS A 55 10.73 -1.72 7.20
N GLY A 56 10.60 -2.61 8.20
CA GLY A 56 9.39 -3.41 8.37
C GLY A 56 8.12 -2.58 8.48
N GLY A 57 8.19 -1.41 9.12
CA GLY A 57 7.06 -0.49 9.23
C GLY A 57 6.57 0.03 7.87
N ALA A 58 7.45 0.18 6.89
CA ALA A 58 7.04 0.57 5.53
C ALA A 58 6.24 -0.56 4.86
N ILE A 59 6.65 -1.81 5.04
CA ILE A 59 5.91 -2.98 4.54
C ILE A 59 4.55 -3.07 5.22
N THR A 60 4.49 -2.85 6.54
CA THR A 60 3.21 -2.85 7.28
C THR A 60 2.29 -1.75 6.78
N THR A 61 2.83 -0.55 6.48
CA THR A 61 2.04 0.54 5.91
C THR A 61 1.46 0.14 4.55
N LEU A 62 2.26 -0.49 3.70
CA LEU A 62 1.78 -1.00 2.41
C LEU A 62 0.63 -1.98 2.60
N MET A 63 0.79 -2.95 3.49
CA MET A 63 -0.22 -3.98 3.76
C MET A 63 -1.50 -3.37 4.33
N ASP A 64 -1.38 -2.50 5.31
CA ASP A 64 -2.52 -1.87 5.98
C ASP A 64 -3.29 -0.96 5.00
N THR A 65 -2.57 -0.13 4.26
CA THR A 65 -3.18 0.78 3.29
C THR A 65 -3.88 0.01 2.18
N THR A 66 -3.26 -1.06 1.68
CA THR A 66 -3.86 -1.90 0.63
C THR A 66 -5.12 -2.58 1.14
N SER A 67 -5.07 -3.14 2.35
CA SER A 67 -6.20 -3.85 2.96
C SER A 67 -7.40 -2.94 3.19
N GLY A 68 -7.16 -1.71 3.64
CA GLY A 68 -8.23 -0.73 3.82
C GLY A 68 -8.75 -0.19 2.50
N SER A 69 -7.86 0.04 1.55
CA SER A 69 -8.22 0.66 0.26
C SER A 69 -8.95 -0.30 -0.70
N VAL A 70 -8.72 -1.61 -0.58
CA VAL A 70 -9.41 -2.59 -1.44
C VAL A 70 -10.91 -2.55 -1.26
N MET A 71 -11.40 -2.06 -0.12
CA MET A 71 -12.83 -1.91 0.13
C MET A 71 -13.48 -0.94 -0.86
N ILE A 72 -12.73 0.03 -1.37
CA ILE A 72 -13.21 0.95 -2.42
C ILE A 72 -13.56 0.16 -3.70
N CYS A 73 -12.82 -0.91 -3.96
CA CYS A 73 -13.03 -1.77 -5.12
C CYS A 73 -14.14 -2.81 -4.89
N ALA A 74 -14.53 -3.04 -3.65
CA ALA A 74 -15.49 -4.08 -3.28
C ALA A 74 -16.90 -3.54 -2.96
N LEU A 75 -16.97 -2.30 -2.49
CA LEU A 75 -18.23 -1.68 -2.07
C LEU A 75 -18.80 -0.76 -3.16
N ASP A 76 -20.14 -0.72 -3.25
CA ASP A 76 -20.83 0.16 -4.22
C ASP A 76 -20.67 1.64 -3.86
N GLU A 77 -20.60 1.94 -2.54
CA GLU A 77 -20.45 3.29 -2.05
C GLU A 77 -19.13 3.41 -1.29
N PHE A 78 -18.55 4.61 -1.31
CA PHE A 78 -17.33 4.90 -0.56
C PHE A 78 -17.59 4.85 0.94
N GLU A 79 -16.82 4.02 1.65
CA GLU A 79 -16.80 3.98 3.10
C GLU A 79 -15.38 3.87 3.60
N LEU A 80 -15.08 4.57 4.69
CA LEU A 80 -13.81 4.40 5.37
C LEU A 80 -13.86 3.10 6.18
N CYS A 81 -12.86 2.25 6.00
CA CYS A 81 -12.76 0.97 6.67
C CYS A 81 -11.48 0.93 7.52
N PRO A 82 -11.49 1.55 8.72
CA PRO A 82 -10.32 1.53 9.59
C PRO A 82 -9.99 0.12 10.05
N THR A 83 -8.71 -0.16 10.15
CA THR A 83 -8.22 -1.46 10.59
C THR A 83 -8.51 -1.67 12.08
N LEU A 84 -9.17 -2.78 12.41
CA LEU A 84 -9.36 -3.18 13.81
C LEU A 84 -8.15 -3.94 14.34
N ASP A 85 -7.58 -4.80 13.51
CA ASP A 85 -6.43 -5.61 13.89
C ASP A 85 -5.66 -6.01 12.63
N LEU A 86 -4.34 -5.99 12.73
CA LEU A 86 -3.45 -6.42 11.65
C LEU A 86 -2.28 -7.16 12.28
N ARG A 87 -2.08 -8.41 11.86
CA ARG A 87 -0.93 -9.19 12.29
C ARG A 87 0.04 -9.35 11.12
N VAL A 88 1.30 -9.04 11.36
CA VAL A 88 2.37 -9.17 10.37
C VAL A 88 3.49 -10.01 10.98
N ASP A 89 3.84 -11.11 10.33
CA ASP A 89 4.94 -11.97 10.74
C ASP A 89 6.10 -11.77 9.74
N TYR A 90 7.18 -11.14 10.22
CA TYR A 90 8.35 -10.88 9.40
C TYR A 90 9.25 -12.11 9.38
N MET A 91 9.15 -12.89 8.30
CA MET A 91 9.85 -14.18 8.19
C MET A 91 11.29 -14.03 7.70
N ARG A 92 11.60 -12.91 7.04
CA ARG A 92 12.95 -12.55 6.57
C ARG A 92 12.96 -11.08 6.19
N THR A 93 14.16 -10.53 5.95
CA THR A 93 14.30 -9.13 5.54
C THR A 93 13.70 -8.89 4.16
N ALA A 94 13.13 -7.70 3.98
CA ALA A 94 12.66 -7.26 2.67
C ALA A 94 13.84 -6.72 1.87
N GLU A 95 14.09 -7.29 0.70
CA GLU A 95 15.19 -6.90 -0.16
C GLU A 95 15.06 -5.44 -0.63
N PRO A 96 16.19 -4.77 -0.94
CA PRO A 96 16.19 -3.37 -1.39
C PRO A 96 15.66 -3.24 -2.82
N ARG A 97 14.36 -3.34 -2.98
CA ARG A 97 13.65 -3.19 -4.25
C ARG A 97 12.21 -2.76 -4.00
N THR A 98 11.53 -2.33 -5.07
CA THR A 98 10.12 -1.98 -5.01
C THR A 98 9.28 -3.17 -4.53
N ALA A 99 8.34 -2.91 -3.62
CA ALA A 99 7.44 -3.93 -3.07
C ALA A 99 6.00 -3.73 -3.61
N THR A 100 5.31 -4.83 -3.79
CA THR A 100 3.90 -4.80 -4.20
C THR A 100 3.09 -5.76 -3.33
#